data_72db7fe87a6ea8a74720da5ba691299b
#
_entry.id   72db7fe87a6ea8a74720da5ba691299b
#
_cell.length_a   1.000
_cell.length_b   1.000
_cell.length_c   1.000
_cell.angle_alpha   90.00
_cell.angle_beta   90.00
_cell.angle_gamma   90.00
#
_symmetry.space_group_name_H-M   'P 1'
#
loop_
_entity.id
_entity.type
_entity.pdbx_description
1 polymer ?
#
loop_
_entity_poly.entity_id
_entity_poly.type
_entity_poly.pdbx_seq_one_letter_code
_entity_poly.pdbx_strand_id
1 'polypeptide(L)'
;MIACTIAGSDSGGGAGIQADLKTFQELKVFGTSVITALTAQNTLGVHGVYPVEAAFVEAQLAAVLADFDVKAIKTGMLFDSSIIQTVAVRLKETNIPLVIDPVMVAKGGQSLLLQEAVSAFKHYLLPLSTVCTPNIPEAEI
;
A
#
# COMPACT_ATOMS: atom_id res chain seq x y z
N MET A 1 -14.22 -14.11 -4.75
CA MET A 1 -13.54 -12.85 -5.16
C MET A 1 -12.21 -12.78 -4.45
N ILE A 2 -11.15 -12.34 -5.13
CA ILE A 2 -9.80 -12.17 -4.58
C ILE A 2 -9.40 -10.71 -4.69
N ALA A 3 -8.87 -10.14 -3.61
CA ALA A 3 -8.31 -8.79 -3.58
C ALA A 3 -6.86 -8.82 -3.08
N CYS A 4 -6.06 -7.85 -3.54
CA CYS A 4 -4.68 -7.71 -3.09
C CYS A 4 -4.50 -6.35 -2.40
N THR A 5 -3.83 -6.35 -1.25
CA THR A 5 -3.34 -5.12 -0.62
C THR A 5 -1.82 -5.00 -0.80
N ILE A 6 -1.36 -3.81 -1.17
CA ILE A 6 0.05 -3.45 -1.28
C ILE A 6 0.30 -2.36 -0.24
N ALA A 7 0.88 -2.71 0.89
CA ALA A 7 1.03 -1.77 2.00
C ALA A 7 2.10 -2.24 3.02
N GLY A 8 2.38 -1.40 3.99
CA GLY A 8 3.19 -1.76 5.15
C GLY A 8 2.48 -2.73 6.08
N SER A 9 3.27 -3.46 6.85
CA SER A 9 2.79 -4.38 7.90
C SER A 9 2.78 -3.66 9.24
N ASP A 10 1.62 -3.60 9.90
CA ASP A 10 1.47 -3.10 11.27
C ASP A 10 1.53 -4.25 12.27
N SER A 11 2.61 -4.32 13.07
CA SER A 11 2.76 -5.33 14.11
C SER A 11 1.67 -5.27 15.20
N GLY A 12 1.05 -4.10 15.39
CA GLY A 12 -0.09 -3.91 16.30
C GLY A 12 -1.42 -4.41 15.73
N GLY A 13 -1.49 -4.66 14.42
CA GLY A 13 -2.63 -5.28 13.74
C GLY A 13 -3.84 -4.37 13.52
N GLY A 14 -3.72 -3.06 13.77
CA GLY A 14 -4.82 -2.09 13.64
C GLY A 14 -4.80 -1.26 12.35
N ALA A 15 -3.73 -1.38 11.57
CA ALA A 15 -3.53 -0.66 10.31
C ALA A 15 -2.84 -1.57 9.29
N GLY A 16 -2.38 -1.00 8.17
CA GLY A 16 -1.61 -1.69 7.15
C GLY A 16 -2.29 -2.94 6.59
N ILE A 17 -1.48 -3.88 6.10
CA ILE A 17 -2.02 -5.13 5.52
C ILE A 17 -2.89 -5.90 6.50
N GLN A 18 -2.63 -5.83 7.80
CA GLN A 18 -3.42 -6.56 8.80
C GLN A 18 -4.86 -6.05 8.86
N ALA A 19 -5.06 -4.73 8.86
CA ALA A 19 -6.39 -4.15 8.82
C ALA A 19 -7.11 -4.47 7.50
N ASP A 20 -6.40 -4.39 6.39
CA ASP A 20 -6.93 -4.69 5.06
C ASP A 20 -7.39 -6.15 4.96
N LEU A 21 -6.53 -7.11 5.36
CA LEU A 21 -6.83 -8.54 5.31
C LEU A 21 -7.99 -8.92 6.24
N LYS A 22 -8.08 -8.32 7.44
CA LYS A 22 -9.23 -8.50 8.34
C LYS A 22 -10.52 -8.00 7.70
N THR A 23 -10.46 -6.83 7.04
CA THR A 23 -11.62 -6.25 6.34
C THR A 23 -12.04 -7.13 5.16
N PHE A 24 -11.08 -7.61 4.36
CA PHE A 24 -11.38 -8.54 3.27
C PHE A 24 -12.05 -9.82 3.78
N GLN A 25 -11.50 -10.41 4.84
CA GLN A 25 -12.05 -11.61 5.45
C GLN A 25 -13.48 -11.40 5.97
N GLU A 26 -13.74 -10.28 6.65
CA GLU A 26 -15.08 -9.95 7.15
C GLU A 26 -16.10 -9.82 6.00
N LEU A 27 -15.65 -9.29 4.87
CA LEU A 27 -16.46 -9.16 3.65
C LEU A 27 -16.48 -10.43 2.78
N LYS A 28 -15.93 -11.55 3.27
CA LYS A 28 -15.84 -12.83 2.55
C LYS A 28 -15.05 -12.75 1.23
N VAL A 29 -14.06 -11.87 1.20
CA VAL A 29 -13.10 -11.69 0.11
C VAL A 29 -11.80 -12.38 0.51
N PHE A 30 -11.24 -13.22 -0.36
CA PHE A 30 -9.92 -13.80 -0.14
C PHE A 30 -8.86 -12.71 -0.34
N GLY A 31 -8.09 -12.42 0.72
CA GLY A 31 -7.07 -11.38 0.70
C GLY A 31 -5.69 -11.93 0.42
N THR A 32 -5.00 -11.34 -0.56
CA THR A 32 -3.56 -11.49 -0.77
C THR A 32 -2.85 -10.21 -0.37
N SER A 33 -1.54 -10.26 -0.12
CA SER A 33 -0.79 -9.09 0.30
C SER A 33 0.60 -9.02 -0.32
N VAL A 34 1.05 -7.78 -0.55
CA VAL A 34 2.41 -7.40 -0.92
C VAL A 34 2.91 -6.43 0.14
N ILE A 35 3.99 -6.76 0.82
CA ILE A 35 4.51 -5.98 1.94
C ILE A 35 5.57 -5.01 1.45
N THR A 36 5.39 -3.72 1.74
CA THR A 36 6.32 -2.65 1.36
C THR A 36 7.28 -2.26 2.47
N ALA A 37 6.87 -2.43 3.72
CA ALA A 37 7.70 -2.22 4.90
C ALA A 37 7.16 -3.01 6.09
N LEU A 38 8.03 -3.36 7.02
CA LEU A 38 7.66 -3.87 8.33
C LEU A 38 7.71 -2.74 9.35
N THR A 39 6.78 -2.70 10.30
CA THR A 39 6.85 -1.74 11.41
C THR A 39 6.94 -2.43 12.75
N ALA A 40 7.66 -1.79 13.67
CA ALA A 40 7.53 -2.01 15.10
C ALA A 40 6.53 -0.98 15.61
N GLN A 41 5.28 -1.37 15.72
CA GLN A 41 4.15 -0.45 15.96
C GLN A 41 3.18 -1.03 16.98
N ASN A 42 2.58 -0.16 17.77
CA ASN A 42 1.51 -0.46 18.71
C ASN A 42 0.50 0.72 18.78
N THR A 43 -0.40 0.71 19.74
CA THR A 43 -1.43 1.76 19.90
C THR A 43 -0.85 3.12 20.31
N LEU A 44 0.40 3.18 20.77
CA LEU A 44 1.09 4.41 21.17
C LEU A 44 1.84 5.08 20.02
N GLY A 45 2.17 4.32 18.96
CA GLY A 45 2.86 4.88 17.79
C GLY A 45 3.72 3.87 17.03
N VAL A 46 4.43 4.41 16.05
CA VAL A 46 5.43 3.68 15.24
C VAL A 46 6.81 3.90 15.86
N HIS A 47 7.43 2.84 16.34
CA HIS A 47 8.73 2.85 17.01
C HIS A 47 9.89 2.53 16.08
N GLY A 48 9.61 1.89 14.94
CA GLY A 48 10.61 1.55 13.93
C GLY A 48 9.96 1.12 12.63
N VAL A 49 10.66 1.37 11.53
CA VAL A 49 10.24 0.96 10.19
C VAL A 49 11.41 0.29 9.50
N TYR A 50 11.16 -0.88 8.92
CA TYR A 50 12.12 -1.61 8.09
C TYR A 50 11.55 -1.73 6.68
N PRO A 51 12.07 -0.96 5.71
CA PRO A 51 11.59 -1.01 4.32
C PRO A 51 11.95 -2.33 3.67
N VAL A 52 11.06 -2.81 2.81
CA VAL A 52 11.34 -3.94 1.91
C VAL A 52 11.97 -3.37 0.64
N GLU A 53 13.00 -4.01 0.13
CA GLU A 53 13.62 -3.58 -1.14
C GLU A 53 12.62 -3.64 -2.30
N ALA A 54 12.65 -2.63 -3.17
CA ALA A 54 11.73 -2.51 -4.30
C ALA A 54 11.73 -3.75 -5.21
N ALA A 55 12.90 -4.37 -5.41
CA ALA A 55 13.02 -5.62 -6.17
C ALA A 55 12.25 -6.77 -5.51
N PHE A 56 12.18 -6.82 -4.18
CA PHE A 56 11.42 -7.86 -3.48
C PHE A 56 9.93 -7.54 -3.43
N VAL A 57 9.54 -6.26 -3.41
CA VAL A 57 8.14 -5.83 -3.59
C VAL A 57 7.64 -6.28 -4.97
N GLU A 58 8.43 -6.09 -6.02
CA GLU A 58 8.13 -6.58 -7.37
C GLU A 58 7.98 -8.11 -7.40
N ALA A 59 8.90 -8.84 -6.77
CA ALA A 59 8.83 -10.30 -6.73
C ALA A 59 7.56 -10.81 -6.04
N GLN A 60 7.15 -10.17 -4.93
CA GLN A 60 5.88 -10.49 -4.25
C GLN A 60 4.69 -10.23 -5.18
N LEU A 61 4.65 -9.07 -5.84
CA LEU A 61 3.56 -8.68 -6.72
C LEU A 61 3.47 -9.60 -7.93
N ALA A 62 4.62 -9.94 -8.53
CA ALA A 62 4.70 -10.90 -9.64
C ALA A 62 4.16 -12.28 -9.22
N ALA A 63 4.54 -12.78 -8.06
CA ALA A 63 4.07 -14.07 -7.55
C ALA A 63 2.55 -14.09 -7.33
N VAL A 64 2.00 -13.02 -6.74
CA VAL A 64 0.54 -12.92 -6.53
C VAL A 64 -0.20 -12.85 -7.86
N LEU A 65 0.22 -11.98 -8.77
CA LEU A 65 -0.50 -11.78 -10.04
C LEU A 65 -0.35 -12.95 -11.02
N ALA A 66 0.68 -13.79 -10.87
CA ALA A 66 0.88 -14.97 -11.70
C ALA A 66 -0.08 -16.13 -11.40
N ASP A 67 -0.55 -16.21 -10.14
CA ASP A 67 -1.35 -17.34 -9.66
C ASP A 67 -2.80 -16.97 -9.32
N PHE A 68 -3.00 -15.80 -8.72
CA PHE A 68 -4.32 -15.39 -8.23
C PHE A 68 -5.07 -14.54 -9.25
N ASP A 69 -6.36 -14.86 -9.49
CA ASP A 69 -7.27 -14.03 -10.28
C ASP A 69 -7.76 -12.82 -9.46
N VAL A 70 -6.84 -11.87 -9.25
CA VAL A 70 -7.08 -10.66 -8.44
C VAL A 70 -8.07 -9.74 -9.16
N LYS A 71 -9.16 -9.40 -8.47
CA LYS A 71 -10.25 -8.57 -9.01
C LYS A 71 -10.20 -7.10 -8.58
N ALA A 72 -9.45 -6.79 -7.55
CA ALA A 72 -9.22 -5.43 -7.09
C ALA A 72 -7.89 -5.35 -6.33
N ILE A 73 -7.23 -4.21 -6.42
CA ILE A 73 -5.99 -3.92 -5.69
C ILE A 73 -6.21 -2.67 -4.85
N LYS A 74 -5.71 -2.68 -3.61
CA LYS A 74 -5.64 -1.49 -2.74
C LYS A 74 -4.18 -1.20 -2.44
N THR A 75 -3.76 0.05 -2.54
CA THR A 75 -2.47 0.49 -2.00
C THR A 75 -2.66 1.32 -0.74
N GLY A 76 -1.79 1.09 0.24
CA GLY A 76 -1.64 1.92 1.44
C GLY A 76 -0.26 2.55 1.49
N MET A 77 0.45 2.44 2.62
CA MET A 77 1.79 2.98 2.78
C MET A 77 2.79 2.28 1.86
N LEU A 78 3.42 3.02 0.95
CA LEU A 78 4.42 2.52 -0.01
C LEU A 78 5.86 2.88 0.34
N PHE A 79 6.07 3.67 1.39
CA PHE A 79 7.32 4.06 2.00
C PHE A 79 8.17 5.04 1.17
N ASP A 80 8.66 4.68 -0.01
CA ASP A 80 9.58 5.50 -0.80
C ASP A 80 9.25 5.56 -2.31
N SER A 81 9.95 6.43 -3.02
CA SER A 81 9.75 6.66 -4.45
C SER A 81 10.08 5.44 -5.31
N SER A 82 11.05 4.63 -4.91
CA SER A 82 11.47 3.44 -5.64
C SER A 82 10.37 2.37 -5.63
N ILE A 83 9.78 2.13 -4.46
CA ILE A 83 8.65 1.20 -4.30
C ILE A 83 7.43 1.71 -5.08
N ILE A 84 7.12 3.04 -4.99
CA ILE A 84 6.01 3.64 -5.72
C ILE A 84 6.15 3.43 -7.22
N GLN A 85 7.34 3.71 -7.78
CA GLN A 85 7.60 3.53 -9.21
C GLN A 85 7.49 2.06 -9.63
N THR A 86 8.07 1.17 -8.84
CA THR A 86 8.02 -0.29 -9.09
C THR A 86 6.58 -0.79 -9.14
N VAL A 87 5.77 -0.42 -8.14
CA VAL A 87 4.35 -0.78 -8.09
C VAL A 87 3.59 -0.17 -9.27
N ALA A 88 3.80 1.11 -9.57
CA ALA A 88 3.11 1.79 -10.67
C ALA A 88 3.42 1.16 -12.03
N VAL A 89 4.69 0.83 -12.30
CA VAL A 89 5.08 0.15 -13.56
C VAL A 89 4.32 -1.16 -13.71
N ARG A 90 4.30 -1.98 -12.67
CA ARG A 90 3.60 -3.27 -12.73
C ARG A 90 2.09 -3.11 -12.87
N LEU A 91 1.46 -2.20 -12.13
CA LEU A 91 0.01 -2.00 -12.17
C LEU A 91 -0.47 -1.40 -13.48
N LYS A 92 0.35 -0.58 -14.14
CA LYS A 92 0.04 -0.01 -15.46
C LYS A 92 -0.19 -1.09 -16.53
N GLU A 93 0.41 -2.26 -16.36
CA GLU A 93 0.25 -3.40 -17.27
C GLU A 93 -1.04 -4.20 -17.00
N THR A 94 -1.78 -3.84 -15.96
CA THR A 94 -3.02 -4.52 -15.56
C THR A 94 -4.24 -3.65 -15.84
N ASN A 95 -5.40 -4.28 -15.99
CA ASN A 95 -6.70 -3.60 -16.02
C ASN A 95 -7.48 -3.79 -14.71
N ILE A 96 -6.77 -4.14 -13.63
CA ILE A 96 -7.39 -4.40 -12.34
C ILE A 96 -7.75 -3.07 -11.67
N PRO A 97 -9.00 -2.88 -11.20
CA PRO A 97 -9.39 -1.69 -10.47
C PRO A 97 -8.48 -1.42 -9.27
N LEU A 98 -8.00 -0.17 -9.15
CA LEU A 98 -7.05 0.26 -8.15
C LEU A 98 -7.65 1.28 -7.20
N VAL A 99 -7.71 0.94 -5.92
CA VAL A 99 -8.07 1.86 -4.83
C VAL A 99 -6.79 2.35 -4.17
N ILE A 100 -6.60 3.65 -4.13
CA ILE A 100 -5.41 4.27 -3.53
C ILE A 100 -5.79 4.99 -2.24
N ASP A 101 -5.22 4.51 -1.14
CA ASP A 101 -5.21 5.22 0.14
C ASP A 101 -3.84 5.92 0.27
N PRO A 102 -3.79 7.27 0.11
CA PRO A 102 -2.53 8.01 0.03
C PRO A 102 -1.91 8.24 1.41
N VAL A 103 -1.53 7.18 2.10
CA VAL A 103 -0.97 7.22 3.44
C VAL A 103 0.36 7.97 3.45
N MET A 104 0.34 9.24 3.88
CA MET A 104 1.53 10.11 3.92
C MET A 104 2.04 10.36 5.33
N VAL A 105 1.15 10.29 6.33
CA VAL A 105 1.45 10.60 7.73
C VAL A 105 0.85 9.55 8.66
N ALA A 106 1.63 9.05 9.63
CA ALA A 106 1.12 8.15 10.65
C ALA A 106 0.16 8.86 11.61
N LYS A 107 -0.75 8.12 12.25
CA LYS A 107 -1.47 8.60 13.44
C LYS A 107 -0.44 8.97 14.51
N GLY A 108 -0.22 10.26 14.74
CA GLY A 108 0.83 10.77 15.64
C GLY A 108 1.75 11.80 14.97
N GLY A 109 1.53 12.11 13.68
CA GLY A 109 2.23 13.18 12.98
C GLY A 109 3.60 12.82 12.41
N GLN A 110 4.04 11.58 12.54
CA GLN A 110 5.28 11.14 11.92
C GLN A 110 5.09 10.97 10.42
N SER A 111 5.92 11.65 9.62
CA SER A 111 5.90 11.49 8.16
C SER A 111 6.26 10.04 7.80
N LEU A 112 5.37 9.37 7.10
CA LEU A 112 5.56 8.00 6.59
C LEU A 112 6.03 8.00 5.14
N LEU A 113 5.99 9.15 4.48
CA LEU A 113 6.42 9.31 3.11
C LEU A 113 7.45 10.43 3.03
N LEU A 114 8.56 10.17 2.39
CA LEU A 114 9.56 11.19 2.09
C LEU A 114 9.00 12.18 1.05
N GLN A 115 9.43 13.44 1.07
CA GLN A 115 8.94 14.46 0.15
C GLN A 115 9.10 14.08 -1.33
N GLU A 116 10.17 13.35 -1.65
CA GLU A 116 10.41 12.79 -2.98
C GLU A 116 9.36 11.74 -3.38
N ALA A 117 8.86 10.99 -2.41
CA ALA A 117 7.84 9.98 -2.64
C ALA A 117 6.46 10.59 -2.93
N VAL A 118 6.15 11.76 -2.40
CA VAL A 118 4.91 12.50 -2.74
C VAL A 118 4.87 12.84 -4.23
N SER A 119 5.99 13.33 -4.78
CA SER A 119 6.09 13.62 -6.21
C SER A 119 5.96 12.38 -7.07
N ALA A 120 6.62 11.28 -6.67
CA ALA A 120 6.49 10.00 -7.36
C ALA A 120 5.05 9.46 -7.31
N PHE A 121 4.40 9.56 -6.16
CA PHE A 121 3.00 9.17 -5.97
C PHE A 121 2.07 9.92 -6.94
N LYS A 122 2.16 11.25 -6.98
CA LYS A 122 1.33 12.09 -7.85
C LYS A 122 1.57 11.82 -9.33
N HIS A 123 2.81 11.55 -9.70
CA HIS A 123 3.18 11.40 -11.11
C HIS A 123 2.93 9.99 -11.65
N TYR A 124 3.26 8.96 -10.88
CA TYR A 124 3.25 7.59 -11.38
C TYR A 124 2.03 6.78 -10.94
N LEU A 125 1.59 6.94 -9.69
CA LEU A 125 0.58 6.05 -9.11
C LEU A 125 -0.83 6.63 -9.17
N LEU A 126 -1.00 7.89 -8.77
CA LEU A 126 -2.31 8.54 -8.71
C LEU A 126 -3.07 8.50 -10.05
N PRO A 127 -2.43 8.67 -11.23
CA PRO A 127 -3.12 8.56 -12.52
C PRO A 127 -3.69 7.17 -12.84
N LEU A 128 -3.25 6.13 -12.13
CA LEU A 128 -3.73 4.76 -12.31
C LEU A 128 -4.94 4.45 -11.44
N SER A 129 -5.31 5.35 -10.52
CA SER A 129 -6.37 5.10 -9.56
C SER A 129 -7.75 5.02 -10.21
N THR A 130 -8.52 4.02 -9.81
CA THR A 130 -9.98 4.00 -10.02
C THR A 130 -10.67 4.85 -8.96
N VAL A 131 -10.18 4.77 -7.72
CA VAL A 131 -10.66 5.54 -6.57
C VAL A 131 -9.46 5.94 -5.71
N CYS A 132 -9.45 7.18 -5.23
CA CYS A 132 -8.50 7.67 -4.23
C CYS A 132 -9.27 8.10 -2.98
N THR A 133 -8.76 7.76 -1.79
CA THR A 133 -9.43 7.98 -0.49
C THR A 133 -8.59 8.85 0.45
N PRO A 134 -8.22 10.08 0.08
CA PRO A 134 -7.42 10.94 0.95
C PRO A 134 -8.26 11.44 2.14
N ASN A 135 -7.63 11.55 3.30
CA ASN A 135 -8.14 12.41 4.36
C ASN A 135 -7.89 13.89 4.01
N ILE A 136 -8.45 14.84 4.80
CA ILE A 136 -8.33 16.27 4.51
C ILE A 136 -6.87 16.73 4.41
N PRO A 137 -5.97 16.45 5.38
CA PRO A 137 -4.55 16.81 5.26
C PRO A 137 -3.84 16.22 4.03
N GLU A 138 -4.17 15.01 3.64
CA GLU A 138 -3.61 14.36 2.44
C GLU A 138 -4.12 14.99 1.15
N ALA A 139 -5.36 15.46 1.14
CA ALA A 139 -5.96 16.14 -0.01
C ALA A 139 -5.41 17.57 -0.22
N GLU A 140 -4.80 18.16 0.80
CA GLU A 140 -4.18 19.49 0.75
C GLU A 140 -2.73 19.46 0.21
N ILE A 141 -2.12 18.28 0.13
CA ILE A 141 -0.76 18.07 -0.38
C ILE A 141 -0.79 17.93 -1.90
#